data_5cd2dec27411a544469df15205223170
#
_entry.id   5cd2dec27411a544469df15205223170
#
_cell.length_a   1.000
_cell.length_b   1.000
_cell.length_c   1.000
_cell.angle_alpha   90.00
_cell.angle_beta   90.00
_cell.angle_gamma   90.00
#
_symmetry.space_group_name_H-M   'P 1'
#
loop_
_entity.id
_entity.type
_entity.pdbx_description
1 polymer ?
#
loop_
_entity_poly.entity_id
_entity_poly.type
_entity_poly.pdbx_seq_one_letter_code
_entity_poly.pdbx_strand_id
1 'polypeptide(L)'
;MITHITFSDKSMTISARLCCDSAIKAGADESFLYNKESLSDEFLQANHETLRNFRGAGFWLWKPYIIFEQLKDTKPGDFLIYTDAGLQINAEINYIIAAMDQDILLFGNTHPHKRWCKMDVLKAMNCNRPEFLNHEQVQASVILIKKSK
;
A
#
# COMPACT_ATOMS: atom_id res chain seq x y z
N MET A 1 0.71 -11.56 14.81
CA MET A 1 -0.38 -10.59 14.64
C MET A 1 -0.43 -10.13 13.19
N ILE A 2 -1.64 -9.93 12.65
CA ILE A 2 -1.88 -9.42 11.28
C ILE A 2 -2.57 -8.07 11.40
N THR A 3 -1.90 -7.00 11.01
CA THR A 3 -2.45 -5.65 10.99
C THR A 3 -2.79 -5.25 9.56
N HIS A 4 -4.03 -4.88 9.30
CA HIS A 4 -4.46 -4.33 8.02
C HIS A 4 -4.50 -2.81 8.09
N ILE A 5 -4.08 -2.15 7.00
CA ILE A 5 -4.22 -0.71 6.83
C ILE A 5 -4.78 -0.36 5.45
N THR A 6 -5.56 0.70 5.40
CA THR A 6 -6.02 1.34 4.17
C THR A 6 -6.07 2.84 4.34
N PHE A 7 -6.16 3.59 3.24
CA PHE A 7 -6.29 5.05 3.26
C PHE A 7 -7.51 5.50 2.47
N SER A 8 -8.19 6.50 2.97
CA SER A 8 -9.34 7.10 2.29
C SER A 8 -9.30 8.62 2.36
N ASP A 9 -9.59 9.26 1.25
CA ASP A 9 -10.15 10.62 1.28
C ASP A 9 -11.66 10.57 1.59
N LYS A 10 -12.29 11.74 1.68
CA LYS A 10 -13.72 11.83 2.02
C LYS A 10 -14.63 11.08 1.04
N SER A 11 -14.23 10.97 -0.25
CA SER A 11 -15.04 10.33 -1.29
C SER A 11 -15.09 8.82 -1.18
N MET A 12 -14.06 8.19 -0.58
CA MET A 12 -13.91 6.75 -0.48
C MET A 12 -14.19 6.18 0.92
N THR A 13 -14.69 7.00 1.85
CA THR A 13 -14.85 6.61 3.26
C THR A 13 -15.72 5.36 3.45
N ILE A 14 -16.81 5.22 2.70
CA ILE A 14 -17.70 4.05 2.81
C ILE A 14 -16.99 2.80 2.32
N SER A 15 -16.37 2.85 1.15
CA SER A 15 -15.59 1.73 0.60
C SER A 15 -14.46 1.31 1.53
N ALA A 16 -13.74 2.29 2.10
CA ALA A 16 -12.65 2.02 3.04
C ALA A 16 -13.12 1.32 4.32
N ARG A 17 -14.28 1.69 4.86
CA ARG A 17 -14.87 0.99 6.00
C ARG A 17 -15.24 -0.45 5.67
N LEU A 18 -15.86 -0.68 4.51
CA LEU A 18 -16.15 -2.04 4.04
C LEU A 18 -14.87 -2.86 3.81
N CYS A 19 -13.81 -2.20 3.33
CA CYS A 19 -12.49 -2.81 3.19
C CYS A 19 -11.95 -3.26 4.56
N CYS A 20 -11.96 -2.37 5.57
CA CYS A 20 -11.55 -2.70 6.96
C CYS A 20 -12.37 -3.85 7.54
N ASP A 21 -13.70 -3.79 7.42
CA ASP A 21 -14.59 -4.85 7.91
C ASP A 21 -14.30 -6.20 7.24
N SER A 22 -13.99 -6.18 5.94
CA SER A 22 -13.63 -7.39 5.21
C SER A 22 -12.28 -7.96 5.65
N ALA A 23 -11.31 -7.09 5.98
CA ALA A 23 -10.00 -7.51 6.48
C ALA A 23 -10.12 -8.23 7.84
N ILE A 24 -10.91 -7.68 8.76
CA ILE A 24 -11.17 -8.34 10.06
C ILE A 24 -11.86 -9.70 9.84
N LYS A 25 -12.89 -9.76 8.99
CA LYS A 25 -13.57 -11.04 8.66
C LYS A 25 -12.64 -12.06 8.00
N ALA A 26 -11.63 -11.59 7.28
CA ALA A 26 -10.64 -12.42 6.62
C ALA A 26 -9.44 -12.81 7.51
N GLY A 27 -9.49 -12.49 8.81
CA GLY A 27 -8.50 -12.92 9.80
C GLY A 27 -7.43 -11.90 10.15
N ALA A 28 -7.61 -10.61 9.82
CA ALA A 28 -6.78 -9.57 10.40
C ALA A 28 -7.15 -9.36 11.88
N ASP A 29 -6.14 -9.25 12.74
CA ASP A 29 -6.32 -8.98 14.18
C ASP A 29 -6.77 -7.54 14.41
N GLU A 30 -6.25 -6.61 13.58
CA GLU A 30 -6.54 -5.18 13.64
C GLU A 30 -6.67 -4.61 12.23
N SER A 31 -7.47 -3.54 12.09
CA SER A 31 -7.62 -2.83 10.82
C SER A 31 -7.75 -1.33 11.05
N PHE A 32 -6.86 -0.54 10.43
CA PHE A 32 -6.82 0.90 10.58
C PHE A 32 -7.14 1.62 9.27
N LEU A 33 -8.09 2.54 9.36
CA LEU A 33 -8.43 3.47 8.28
C LEU A 33 -7.67 4.78 8.48
N TYR A 34 -6.66 4.99 7.65
CA TYR A 34 -5.93 6.24 7.57
C TYR A 34 -6.66 7.26 6.68
N ASN A 35 -6.47 8.53 6.97
CA ASN A 35 -6.96 9.66 6.19
C ASN A 35 -5.94 10.80 6.26
N LYS A 36 -6.27 11.97 5.71
CA LYS A 36 -5.37 13.12 5.73
C LYS A 36 -5.04 13.59 7.16
N GLU A 37 -6.01 13.52 8.06
CA GLU A 37 -5.89 13.88 9.47
C GLU A 37 -5.00 12.91 10.26
N SER A 38 -4.74 11.71 9.73
CA SER A 38 -3.82 10.72 10.32
C SER A 38 -2.35 10.96 9.94
N LEU A 39 -2.07 11.88 9.01
CA LEU A 39 -0.71 12.21 8.60
C LEU A 39 -0.13 13.24 9.55
N SER A 40 1.17 13.15 9.89
CA SER A 40 1.81 14.11 10.78
C SER A 40 1.87 15.52 10.16
N ASP A 41 1.84 16.53 11.01
CA ASP A 41 1.98 17.92 10.59
C ASP A 41 3.28 18.15 9.82
N GLU A 42 4.38 17.53 10.26
CA GLU A 42 5.67 17.60 9.58
C GLU A 42 5.59 17.05 8.16
N PHE A 43 4.98 15.87 7.96
CA PHE A 43 4.78 15.28 6.64
C PHE A 43 3.88 16.16 5.76
N LEU A 44 2.78 16.68 6.32
CA LEU A 44 1.85 17.57 5.62
C LEU A 44 2.53 18.86 5.15
N GLN A 45 3.33 19.49 6.02
CA GLN A 45 4.06 20.72 5.70
C GLN A 45 5.14 20.50 4.64
N ALA A 46 5.95 19.46 4.81
CA ALA A 46 7.04 19.13 3.88
C ALA A 46 6.53 18.78 2.46
N ASN A 47 5.29 18.29 2.34
CA ASN A 47 4.74 17.78 1.10
C ASN A 47 3.48 18.52 0.63
N HIS A 48 3.19 19.71 1.19
CA HIS A 48 1.93 20.41 0.98
C HIS A 48 1.61 20.66 -0.51
N GLU A 49 2.61 21.00 -1.33
CA GLU A 49 2.44 21.24 -2.77
C GLU A 49 1.95 20.00 -3.52
N THR A 50 2.44 18.81 -3.15
CA THR A 50 2.00 17.55 -3.74
C THR A 50 0.64 17.14 -3.21
N LEU A 51 0.44 17.24 -1.88
CA LEU A 51 -0.76 16.76 -1.19
C LEU A 51 -2.02 17.61 -1.46
N ARG A 52 -1.89 18.81 -2.05
CA ARG A 52 -3.05 19.60 -2.50
C ARG A 52 -3.66 19.12 -3.82
N ASN A 53 -3.00 18.20 -4.54
CA ASN A 53 -3.53 17.65 -5.78
C ASN A 53 -4.67 16.66 -5.50
N PHE A 54 -5.77 16.77 -6.26
CA PHE A 54 -6.94 15.89 -6.12
C PHE A 54 -6.63 14.44 -6.51
N ARG A 55 -5.83 14.25 -7.57
CA ARG A 55 -5.52 12.91 -8.06
C ARG A 55 -4.80 12.08 -7.00
N GLY A 56 -5.45 11.00 -6.55
CA GLY A 56 -4.91 10.10 -5.54
C GLY A 56 -4.62 10.80 -4.21
N ALA A 57 -5.36 11.88 -3.88
CA ALA A 57 -5.18 12.69 -2.68
C ALA A 57 -3.70 13.09 -2.48
N GLY A 58 -3.07 13.63 -3.52
CA GLY A 58 -1.65 13.96 -3.53
C GLY A 58 -0.78 12.90 -4.20
N PHE A 59 -1.24 12.38 -5.34
CA PHE A 59 -0.53 11.38 -6.15
C PHE A 59 -0.08 10.14 -5.35
N TRP A 60 -0.89 9.72 -4.36
CA TRP A 60 -0.61 8.57 -3.48
C TRP A 60 0.70 8.68 -2.68
N LEU A 61 1.24 9.89 -2.49
CA LEU A 61 2.46 10.11 -1.73
C LEU A 61 2.34 9.66 -0.26
N TRP A 62 1.12 9.70 0.29
CA TRP A 62 0.80 9.21 1.63
C TRP A 62 0.98 7.69 1.77
N LYS A 63 0.88 6.90 0.68
CA LYS A 63 0.88 5.43 0.75
C LYS A 63 2.18 4.88 1.37
N PRO A 64 3.38 5.15 0.81
CA PRO A 64 4.61 4.69 1.45
C PRO A 64 4.79 5.24 2.86
N TYR A 65 4.31 6.44 3.13
CA TYR A 65 4.39 7.07 4.45
C TYR A 65 3.59 6.28 5.49
N ILE A 66 2.30 6.00 5.28
CA ILE A 66 1.48 5.26 6.25
C ILE A 66 1.96 3.82 6.44
N ILE A 67 2.45 3.16 5.38
CA ILE A 67 3.06 1.83 5.48
C ILE A 67 4.29 1.88 6.37
N PHE A 68 5.16 2.87 6.16
CA PHE A 68 6.38 3.04 6.95
C PHE A 68 6.07 3.36 8.42
N GLU A 69 5.12 4.26 8.68
CA GLU A 69 4.71 4.60 10.06
C GLU A 69 4.13 3.36 10.77
N GLN A 70 3.22 2.61 10.13
CA GLN A 70 2.67 1.40 10.73
C GLN A 70 3.73 0.32 10.97
N LEU A 71 4.72 0.21 10.09
CA LEU A 71 5.83 -0.74 10.29
C LEU A 71 6.68 -0.43 11.51
N LYS A 72 6.75 0.83 12.00
CA LYS A 72 7.47 1.15 13.24
C LYS A 72 6.82 0.48 14.45
N ASP A 73 5.48 0.41 14.44
CA ASP A 73 4.69 -0.17 15.53
C ASP A 73 4.49 -1.70 15.38
N THR A 74 4.79 -2.25 14.19
CA THR A 74 4.69 -3.69 13.93
C THR A 74 5.87 -4.42 14.56
N LYS A 75 5.61 -5.49 15.31
CA LYS A 75 6.68 -6.29 15.96
C LYS A 75 7.35 -7.23 14.98
N PRO A 76 8.64 -7.57 15.18
CA PRO A 76 9.30 -8.60 14.40
C PRO A 76 8.51 -9.93 14.39
N GLY A 77 8.29 -10.49 13.21
CA GLY A 77 7.48 -11.68 12.99
C GLY A 77 5.99 -11.45 12.72
N ASP A 78 5.47 -10.26 13.03
CA ASP A 78 4.10 -9.87 12.70
C ASP A 78 3.97 -9.42 11.23
N PHE A 79 2.74 -9.34 10.74
CA PHE A 79 2.41 -9.03 9.36
C PHE A 79 1.65 -7.70 9.26
N LEU A 80 2.04 -6.92 8.26
CA LEU A 80 1.31 -5.73 7.83
C LEU A 80 0.75 -5.97 6.42
N ILE A 81 -0.56 -5.81 6.24
CA ILE A 81 -1.20 -5.82 4.93
C ILE A 81 -1.79 -4.44 4.62
N TYR A 82 -1.34 -3.86 3.51
CA TYR A 82 -1.97 -2.68 2.93
C TYR A 82 -2.87 -3.08 1.78
N THR A 83 -4.08 -2.50 1.73
CA THR A 83 -4.95 -2.59 0.54
C THR A 83 -5.51 -1.22 0.17
N ASP A 84 -5.72 -0.98 -1.13
CA ASP A 84 -6.46 0.20 -1.58
C ASP A 84 -7.92 0.13 -1.09
N ALA A 85 -8.50 1.28 -0.71
CA ALA A 85 -9.84 1.41 -0.12
C ALA A 85 -11.01 0.90 -1.00
N GLY A 86 -10.76 0.69 -2.30
CA GLY A 86 -11.73 0.12 -3.24
C GLY A 86 -11.76 -1.41 -3.27
N LEU A 87 -10.94 -2.08 -2.47
CA LEU A 87 -10.85 -3.54 -2.44
C LEU A 87 -11.69 -4.13 -1.31
N GLN A 88 -12.12 -5.37 -1.49
CA GLN A 88 -12.73 -6.21 -0.48
C GLN A 88 -11.95 -7.51 -0.38
N ILE A 89 -11.55 -7.90 0.84
CA ILE A 89 -10.89 -9.17 1.09
C ILE A 89 -11.98 -10.22 1.29
N ASN A 90 -12.01 -11.23 0.44
CA ASN A 90 -13.06 -12.27 0.41
C ASN A 90 -12.54 -13.69 0.69
N ALA A 91 -11.29 -13.81 1.10
CA ALA A 91 -10.67 -15.07 1.49
C ALA A 91 -9.75 -14.84 2.69
N GLU A 92 -9.45 -15.91 3.44
CA GLU A 92 -8.56 -15.86 4.61
C GLU A 92 -7.17 -15.33 4.24
N ILE A 93 -6.69 -14.31 4.98
CA ILE A 93 -5.37 -13.70 4.77
C ILE A 93 -4.26 -14.75 4.98
N ASN A 94 -4.48 -15.72 5.85
CA ASN A 94 -3.52 -16.79 6.12
C ASN A 94 -3.14 -17.60 4.86
N TYR A 95 -3.99 -17.68 3.84
CA TYR A 95 -3.62 -18.36 2.59
C TYR A 95 -2.50 -17.63 1.85
N ILE A 96 -2.54 -16.30 1.80
CA ILE A 96 -1.47 -15.53 1.15
C ILE A 96 -0.21 -15.45 2.03
N ILE A 97 -0.35 -15.43 3.35
CA ILE A 97 0.78 -15.52 4.29
C ILE A 97 1.52 -16.84 4.11
N ALA A 98 0.79 -17.95 4.00
CA ALA A 98 1.37 -19.29 3.80
C ALA A 98 2.11 -19.44 2.45
N ALA A 99 1.79 -18.59 1.47
CA ALA A 99 2.46 -18.57 0.17
C ALA A 99 3.69 -17.65 0.13
N MET A 100 4.00 -16.93 1.20
CA MET A 100 5.17 -16.05 1.26
C MET A 100 6.46 -16.87 1.42
N ASP A 101 7.40 -16.65 0.52
CA ASP A 101 8.77 -17.16 0.59
C ASP A 101 9.80 -16.07 0.97
N GLN A 102 9.36 -14.80 0.97
CA GLN A 102 10.13 -13.61 1.32
C GLN A 102 9.36 -12.74 2.32
N ASP A 103 10.03 -11.75 2.89
CA ASP A 103 9.41 -10.81 3.84
C ASP A 103 8.42 -9.85 3.20
N ILE A 104 8.40 -9.73 1.87
CA ILE A 104 7.46 -8.87 1.13
C ILE A 104 6.81 -9.67 0.01
N LEU A 105 5.46 -9.68 -0.01
CA LEU A 105 4.68 -10.23 -1.10
C LEU A 105 4.01 -9.09 -1.87
N LEU A 106 4.26 -9.06 -3.18
CA LEU A 106 3.68 -8.10 -4.12
C LEU A 106 2.99 -8.87 -5.25
N PHE A 107 2.01 -8.23 -5.87
CA PHE A 107 1.24 -8.84 -6.97
C PHE A 107 1.63 -8.21 -8.30
N GLY A 108 2.03 -9.04 -9.25
CA GLY A 108 2.28 -8.64 -10.62
C GLY A 108 1.01 -8.61 -11.47
N ASN A 109 1.05 -7.90 -12.58
CA ASN A 109 0.09 -8.04 -13.66
C ASN A 109 0.81 -8.38 -14.96
N THR A 110 0.05 -8.83 -15.97
CA THR A 110 0.60 -9.32 -17.24
C THR A 110 1.12 -8.22 -18.17
N HIS A 111 1.13 -6.97 -17.75
CA HIS A 111 1.54 -5.84 -18.58
C HIS A 111 2.98 -5.39 -18.26
N PRO A 112 3.78 -5.05 -19.26
CA PRO A 112 5.13 -4.56 -19.02
C PRO A 112 5.12 -3.20 -18.33
N HIS A 113 6.06 -3.00 -17.42
CA HIS A 113 6.18 -1.81 -16.55
C HIS A 113 6.24 -0.50 -17.35
N LYS A 114 6.89 -0.47 -18.51
CA LYS A 114 6.97 0.70 -19.41
C LYS A 114 5.63 1.27 -19.86
N ARG A 115 4.53 0.50 -19.79
CA ARG A 115 3.18 0.98 -20.16
C ARG A 115 2.56 1.87 -19.10
N TRP A 116 3.02 1.78 -17.85
CA TRP A 116 2.37 2.37 -16.69
C TRP A 116 3.25 3.39 -15.97
N CYS A 117 4.55 3.31 -16.13
CA CYS A 117 5.49 4.17 -15.46
C CYS A 117 5.95 5.33 -16.38
N LYS A 118 5.93 6.55 -15.84
CA LYS A 118 6.48 7.69 -16.58
C LYS A 118 8.00 7.53 -16.73
N MET A 119 8.50 7.88 -17.90
CA MET A 119 9.94 7.82 -18.20
C MET A 119 10.79 8.66 -17.24
N ASP A 120 10.25 9.79 -16.76
CA ASP A 120 10.95 10.67 -15.81
C ASP A 120 11.21 9.96 -14.47
N VAL A 121 10.23 9.18 -13.99
CA VAL A 121 10.38 8.36 -12.79
C VAL A 121 11.45 7.30 -12.99
N LEU A 122 11.40 6.58 -14.12
CA LEU A 122 12.39 5.53 -14.44
C LEU A 122 13.81 6.10 -14.51
N LYS A 123 13.98 7.29 -15.09
CA LYS A 123 15.26 7.99 -15.14
C LYS A 123 15.71 8.43 -13.74
N ALA A 124 14.84 9.05 -12.97
CA ALA A 124 15.14 9.53 -11.60
C ALA A 124 15.57 8.38 -10.69
N MET A 125 14.97 7.20 -10.85
CA MET A 125 15.30 5.99 -10.09
C MET A 125 16.43 5.15 -10.69
N ASN A 126 17.06 5.61 -11.78
CA ASN A 126 18.08 4.84 -12.53
C ASN A 126 17.58 3.46 -12.99
N CYS A 127 16.29 3.36 -13.31
CA CYS A 127 15.61 2.13 -13.74
C CYS A 127 15.21 2.15 -15.21
N ASN A 128 15.75 3.08 -16.02
CA ASN A 128 15.51 3.16 -17.46
C ASN A 128 16.35 2.14 -18.23
N ARG A 129 16.15 0.86 -17.95
CA ARG A 129 16.87 -0.27 -18.53
C ARG A 129 15.89 -1.38 -18.95
N PRO A 130 16.21 -2.17 -20.02
CA PRO A 130 15.29 -3.18 -20.54
C PRO A 130 14.74 -4.17 -19.50
N GLU A 131 15.55 -4.58 -18.55
CA GLU A 131 15.16 -5.51 -17.48
C GLU A 131 14.03 -4.96 -16.61
N PHE A 132 13.99 -3.65 -16.34
CA PHE A 132 12.88 -3.01 -15.61
C PHE A 132 11.72 -2.65 -16.53
N LEU A 133 12.01 -2.12 -17.72
CA LEU A 133 11.00 -1.67 -18.68
C LEU A 133 10.07 -2.79 -19.15
N ASN A 134 10.63 -3.98 -19.36
CA ASN A 134 9.91 -5.14 -19.88
C ASN A 134 9.44 -6.12 -18.80
N HIS A 135 9.84 -5.90 -17.54
CA HIS A 135 9.32 -6.68 -16.41
C HIS A 135 7.82 -6.46 -16.25
N GLU A 136 7.12 -7.44 -15.72
CA GLU A 136 5.72 -7.30 -15.33
C GLU A 136 5.56 -6.16 -14.32
N GLN A 137 4.49 -5.38 -14.48
CA GLN A 137 4.18 -4.32 -13.54
C GLN A 137 3.77 -4.89 -12.19
N VAL A 138 4.33 -4.37 -11.12
CA VAL A 138 3.89 -4.64 -9.77
C VAL A 138 2.70 -3.74 -9.43
N GLN A 139 1.61 -4.33 -8.94
CA GLN A 139 0.45 -3.60 -8.46
C GLN A 139 0.71 -3.07 -7.04
N ALA A 140 0.42 -1.80 -6.83
CA ALA A 140 0.54 -1.18 -5.51
C ALA A 140 -0.80 -1.18 -4.72
N SER A 141 -1.79 -1.93 -5.19
CA SER A 141 -3.11 -2.01 -4.56
C SER A 141 -3.18 -2.98 -3.39
N VAL A 142 -2.27 -3.95 -3.34
CA VAL A 142 -2.11 -4.89 -2.23
C VAL A 142 -0.62 -5.08 -1.97
N ILE A 143 -0.22 -4.90 -0.72
CA ILE A 143 1.16 -5.10 -0.27
C ILE A 143 1.10 -5.86 1.05
N LEU A 144 1.78 -7.00 1.14
CA LEU A 144 1.90 -7.77 2.37
C LEU A 144 3.36 -7.81 2.80
N ILE A 145 3.60 -7.45 4.05
CA ILE A 145 4.95 -7.36 4.63
C ILE A 145 4.99 -8.16 5.93
N LYS A 146 5.94 -9.07 6.04
CA LYS A 146 6.35 -9.66 7.31
C LYS A 146 7.42 -8.77 7.91
N LYS A 147 7.23 -8.28 9.12
CA LYS A 147 8.25 -7.47 9.80
C LYS A 147 9.46 -8.33 10.10
N SER A 148 10.58 -8.03 9.47
CA SER A 148 11.90 -8.57 9.84
C SER A 148 12.49 -7.80 11.04
N LYS A 149 13.65 -8.21 11.48
CA LYS A 149 14.35 -7.59 12.64
C LYS A 149 14.74 -6.15 12.36
#